data_0951a5c181462ec9b895cec22a12047a
#
_entry.id   0951a5c181462ec9b895cec22a12047a
#
_cell.length_a   1.000
_cell.length_b   1.000
_cell.length_c   1.000
_cell.angle_alpha   90.00
_cell.angle_beta   90.00
_cell.angle_gamma   90.00
#
_symmetry.space_group_name_H-M   'P 1'
#
loop_
_entity.id
_entity.type
_entity.pdbx_description
1 polymer ?
#
loop_
_entity_poly.entity_id
_entity_poly.type
_entity_poly.pdbx_seq_one_letter_code
_entity_poly.pdbx_strand_id
1 'polypeptide(L)'
;MKGGIFLKVREMLDIIDATKENDAPEGLKIRWLNDVEGRVMCEVCRVMPESVKSIVSLEDELCVPEAYSMLYVLYVVSMIEFTKGDYSDFARLTLEFEKAFELYARWYIRNS
;
A
#
# COMPACT_ATOMS: atom_id res chain seq x y z
N MET A 1 21.51 1.67 3.95
CA MET A 1 21.06 3.05 4.12
C MET A 1 19.58 3.19 3.70
N LYS A 2 18.82 3.84 4.55
CA LYS A 2 17.43 4.15 4.18
C LYS A 2 17.43 5.14 3.02
N GLY A 3 16.80 4.80 1.92
CA GLY A 3 16.67 5.71 0.79
C GLY A 3 15.34 6.42 0.82
N GLY A 4 15.35 7.73 1.08
CA GLY A 4 14.18 8.57 0.91
C GLY A 4 13.33 8.75 2.16
N ILE A 5 12.17 9.34 1.93
CA ILE A 5 11.20 9.71 2.96
C ILE A 5 10.13 8.62 3.03
N PHE A 6 9.68 8.32 4.25
CA PHE A 6 8.61 7.35 4.47
C PHE A 6 7.38 8.08 4.99
N LEU A 7 6.23 7.80 4.37
CA LEU A 7 4.98 8.41 4.79
C LEU A 7 4.42 7.72 6.02
N LYS A 8 3.73 8.49 6.86
CA LYS A 8 2.95 7.93 7.95
C LYS A 8 1.62 7.42 7.43
N VAL A 9 1.02 6.48 8.15
CA VAL A 9 -0.30 5.96 7.80
C VAL A 9 -1.31 7.10 7.64
N ARG A 10 -1.30 8.07 8.55
CA ARG A 10 -2.18 9.24 8.49
C ARG A 10 -2.06 9.97 7.15
N GLU A 11 -0.82 10.22 6.72
CA GLU A 11 -0.57 10.93 5.47
C GLU A 11 -1.09 10.14 4.26
N MET A 12 -0.90 8.82 4.29
CA MET A 12 -1.38 7.97 3.20
C MET A 12 -2.91 7.94 3.14
N LEU A 13 -3.58 7.88 4.29
CA LEU A 13 -5.04 7.94 4.32
C LEU A 13 -5.56 9.25 3.72
N ASP A 14 -4.90 10.37 4.02
CA ASP A 14 -5.27 11.66 3.44
C ASP A 14 -5.11 11.67 1.92
N ILE A 15 -4.02 11.08 1.43
CA ILE A 15 -3.79 10.99 -0.02
C ILE A 15 -4.87 10.14 -0.69
N ILE A 16 -5.20 9.00 -0.09
CA ILE A 16 -6.24 8.11 -0.61
C ILE A 16 -7.58 8.84 -0.70
N ASP A 17 -7.96 9.52 0.37
CA ASP A 17 -9.24 10.22 0.43
C ASP A 17 -9.29 11.41 -0.53
N ALA A 18 -8.16 12.06 -0.77
CA ALA A 18 -8.06 13.13 -1.76
C ALA A 18 -8.09 12.59 -3.20
N THR A 19 -7.62 11.36 -3.41
CA THR A 19 -7.55 10.75 -4.73
C THR A 19 -8.90 10.19 -5.16
N LYS A 20 -9.63 9.58 -4.22
CA LYS A 20 -10.93 8.97 -4.51
C LYS A 20 -11.87 9.19 -3.34
N GLU A 21 -12.96 9.92 -3.61
CA GLU A 21 -14.03 10.09 -2.63
C GLU A 21 -14.63 8.73 -2.27
N ASN A 22 -14.77 8.46 -0.98
CA ASN A 22 -15.23 7.16 -0.51
C ASN A 22 -15.81 7.26 0.90
N ASP A 23 -16.62 6.26 1.24
CA ASP A 23 -17.23 6.10 2.57
C ASP A 23 -16.59 4.96 3.35
N ALA A 24 -15.47 4.43 2.87
CA ALA A 24 -14.83 3.28 3.52
C ALA A 24 -14.39 3.67 4.94
N PRO A 25 -14.72 2.85 5.95
CA PRO A 25 -14.26 3.13 7.31
C PRO A 25 -12.74 3.16 7.40
N GLU A 26 -12.22 4.01 8.28
CA GLU A 26 -10.78 4.13 8.48
C GLU A 26 -10.12 2.78 8.79
N GLY A 27 -10.74 2.00 9.70
CA GLY A 27 -10.21 0.69 10.06
C GLY A 27 -10.08 -0.26 8.88
N LEU A 28 -11.03 -0.20 7.94
CA LEU A 28 -10.99 -1.03 6.75
C LEU A 28 -9.86 -0.59 5.82
N LYS A 29 -9.67 0.71 5.65
CA LYS A 29 -8.57 1.22 4.84
C LYS A 29 -7.22 0.85 5.44
N ILE A 30 -7.09 0.90 6.76
CA ILE A 30 -5.87 0.46 7.45
C ILE A 30 -5.62 -1.02 7.23
N ARG A 31 -6.69 -1.84 7.25
CA ARG A 31 -6.55 -3.26 6.96
C ARG A 31 -6.00 -3.50 5.56
N TRP A 32 -6.48 -2.74 4.57
CA TRP A 32 -5.96 -2.85 3.21
C TRP A 32 -4.50 -2.39 3.11
N LEU A 33 -4.11 -1.34 3.87
CA LEU A 33 -2.70 -0.95 3.95
C LEU A 33 -1.86 -2.07 4.58
N ASN A 34 -2.38 -2.75 5.59
CA ASN A 34 -1.69 -3.89 6.19
C ASN A 34 -1.50 -5.02 5.19
N ASP A 35 -2.46 -5.26 4.30
CA ASP A 35 -2.31 -6.29 3.27
C ASP A 35 -1.11 -5.97 2.38
N VAL A 36 -0.94 -4.71 1.99
CA VAL A 36 0.20 -4.29 1.18
C VAL A 36 1.51 -4.42 1.97
N GLU A 37 1.53 -3.93 3.21
CA GLU A 37 2.72 -4.03 4.07
C GLU A 37 3.16 -5.47 4.24
N GLY A 38 2.22 -6.36 4.52
CA GLY A 38 2.53 -7.78 4.68
C GLY A 38 3.13 -8.38 3.42
N ARG A 39 2.55 -8.06 2.28
CA ARG A 39 3.06 -8.56 1.00
C ARG A 39 4.46 -8.03 0.69
N VAL A 40 4.68 -6.73 0.92
CA VAL A 40 6.00 -6.12 0.72
C VAL A 40 7.03 -6.77 1.63
N MET A 41 6.72 -6.90 2.91
CA MET A 41 7.66 -7.45 3.88
C MET A 41 8.01 -8.90 3.57
N CYS A 42 7.03 -9.72 3.19
CA CYS A 42 7.27 -11.13 2.91
C CYS A 42 7.90 -11.36 1.53
N GLU A 43 7.36 -10.73 0.49
CA GLU A 43 7.78 -11.04 -0.89
C GLU A 43 8.99 -10.24 -1.35
N VAL A 44 9.17 -9.03 -0.84
CA VAL A 44 10.27 -8.16 -1.26
C VAL A 44 11.40 -8.18 -0.23
N CYS A 45 11.07 -7.93 1.04
CA CYS A 45 12.06 -7.83 2.11
C CYS A 45 12.42 -9.18 2.72
N ARG A 46 11.72 -10.24 2.34
CA ARG A 46 11.99 -11.62 2.80
C ARG A 46 11.82 -11.82 4.30
N VAL A 47 10.94 -11.05 4.92
CA VAL A 47 10.58 -11.22 6.33
C VAL A 47 9.67 -12.43 6.45
N MET A 48 9.89 -13.24 7.48
CA MET A 48 9.03 -14.40 7.74
C MET A 48 7.61 -13.91 8.12
N PRO A 49 6.55 -14.59 7.65
CA PRO A 49 5.18 -14.15 7.94
C PRO A 49 4.89 -13.88 9.41
N GLU A 50 5.43 -14.69 10.31
CA GLU A 50 5.22 -14.54 11.76
C GLU A 50 5.95 -13.34 12.33
N SER A 51 6.88 -12.74 11.58
CA SER A 51 7.64 -11.56 12.02
C SER A 51 7.15 -10.26 11.40
N VAL A 52 6.11 -10.31 10.58
CA VAL A 52 5.54 -9.11 9.97
C VAL A 52 4.88 -8.24 11.03
N LYS A 53 5.22 -6.96 11.02
CA LYS A 53 4.61 -5.99 11.93
C LYS A 53 3.37 -5.38 11.30
N SER A 54 2.28 -5.38 12.06
CA SER A 54 1.04 -4.73 11.63
C SER A 54 1.03 -3.27 12.04
N ILE A 55 0.30 -2.46 11.28
CA ILE A 55 0.05 -1.07 11.64
C ILE A 55 -0.77 -1.06 12.93
N VAL A 56 -0.32 -0.28 13.92
CA VAL A 56 -1.02 -0.13 15.20
C VAL A 56 -1.36 1.33 15.52
N SER A 57 -0.82 2.28 14.74
CA SER A 57 -1.02 3.71 14.98
C SER A 57 -1.02 4.48 13.67
N LEU A 58 -1.77 5.57 13.63
CA LEU A 58 -1.76 6.49 12.48
C LEU A 58 -0.40 7.17 12.30
N GLU A 59 0.44 7.15 13.34
CA GLU A 59 1.78 7.72 13.29
C GLU A 59 2.84 6.74 12.80
N ASP A 60 2.48 5.48 12.61
CA ASP A 60 3.41 4.48 12.08
C ASP A 60 3.84 4.84 10.67
N GLU A 61 5.11 4.63 10.37
CA GLU A 61 5.63 4.84 9.02
C GLU A 61 5.39 3.59 8.18
N LEU A 62 5.01 3.82 6.92
CA LEU A 62 4.88 2.74 5.95
C LEU A 62 6.26 2.31 5.47
N CYS A 63 6.40 1.04 5.10
CA CYS A 63 7.73 0.49 4.78
C CYS A 63 8.19 0.82 3.35
N VAL A 64 7.30 1.22 2.46
CA VAL A 64 7.67 1.62 1.10
C VAL A 64 7.93 3.12 1.07
N PRO A 65 9.09 3.56 0.53
CA PRO A 65 9.40 5.00 0.47
C PRO A 65 8.37 5.79 -0.32
N GLU A 66 8.26 7.07 -0.02
CA GLU A 66 7.30 7.96 -0.68
C GLU A 66 7.39 7.90 -2.20
N ALA A 67 8.60 7.77 -2.74
CA ALA A 67 8.81 7.72 -4.19
C ALA A 67 8.05 6.57 -4.87
N TYR A 68 7.75 5.51 -4.14
CA TYR A 68 7.03 4.35 -4.66
C TYR A 68 5.67 4.16 -4.00
N SER A 69 5.21 5.15 -3.23
CA SER A 69 4.02 5.02 -2.38
C SER A 69 2.71 4.94 -3.15
N MET A 70 2.71 5.26 -4.45
CA MET A 70 1.50 5.15 -5.26
C MET A 70 0.91 3.75 -5.22
N LEU A 71 1.74 2.73 -4.98
CA LEU A 71 1.23 1.36 -4.91
C LEU A 71 0.19 1.18 -3.80
N TYR A 72 0.32 1.90 -2.68
CA TYR A 72 -0.70 1.86 -1.62
C TYR A 72 -2.02 2.45 -2.11
N VAL A 73 -1.95 3.59 -2.80
CA VAL A 73 -3.14 4.26 -3.32
C VAL A 73 -3.86 3.35 -4.30
N LEU A 74 -3.12 2.75 -5.23
CA LEU A 74 -3.70 1.88 -6.25
C LEU A 74 -4.40 0.68 -5.62
N TYR A 75 -3.79 0.06 -4.62
CA TYR A 75 -4.40 -1.08 -3.96
C TYR A 75 -5.67 -0.69 -3.21
N VAL A 76 -5.60 0.34 -2.38
CA VAL A 76 -6.75 0.74 -1.54
C VAL A 76 -7.89 1.22 -2.42
N VAL A 77 -7.62 2.01 -3.46
CA VAL A 77 -8.68 2.47 -4.37
C VAL A 77 -9.28 1.28 -5.13
N SER A 78 -8.47 0.30 -5.53
CA SER A 78 -9.02 -0.90 -6.16
C SER A 78 -10.00 -1.63 -5.24
N MET A 79 -9.70 -1.72 -3.95
CA MET A 79 -10.58 -2.36 -2.98
C MET A 79 -11.86 -1.56 -2.75
N ILE A 80 -11.76 -0.23 -2.77
CA ILE A 80 -12.94 0.63 -2.70
C ILE A 80 -13.86 0.34 -3.88
N GLU A 81 -13.32 0.25 -5.09
CA GLU A 81 -14.11 -0.05 -6.29
C GLU A 81 -14.72 -1.45 -6.21
N PHE A 82 -13.98 -2.43 -5.69
CA PHE A 82 -14.49 -3.78 -5.48
C PHE A 82 -15.72 -3.76 -4.56
N THR A 83 -15.66 -3.02 -3.46
CA THR A 83 -16.79 -2.95 -2.51
C THR A 83 -18.02 -2.27 -3.12
N LYS A 84 -17.83 -1.42 -4.13
CA LYS A 84 -18.92 -0.76 -4.84
C LYS A 84 -19.50 -1.62 -5.97
N GLY A 85 -18.88 -2.76 -6.24
CA GLY A 85 -19.30 -3.62 -7.36
C GLY A 85 -18.76 -3.17 -8.71
N ASP A 86 -17.86 -2.22 -8.74
CA ASP A 86 -17.22 -1.76 -9.98
C ASP A 86 -16.02 -2.65 -10.29
N TYR A 87 -16.31 -3.84 -10.83
CA TYR A 87 -15.27 -4.84 -11.06
C TYR A 87 -14.37 -4.51 -12.23
N SER A 88 -14.84 -3.69 -13.16
CA SER A 88 -14.01 -3.23 -14.28
C SER A 88 -12.88 -2.33 -13.78
N ASP A 89 -13.21 -1.35 -12.97
CA ASP A 89 -12.22 -0.47 -12.37
C ASP A 89 -11.32 -1.21 -11.38
N PHE A 90 -11.90 -2.13 -10.62
CA PHE A 90 -11.12 -2.97 -9.72
C PHE A 90 -10.04 -3.73 -10.49
N ALA A 91 -10.39 -4.37 -11.60
CA ALA A 91 -9.44 -5.14 -12.40
C ALA A 91 -8.34 -4.25 -12.99
N ARG A 92 -8.71 -3.07 -13.50
CA ARG A 92 -7.77 -2.12 -14.07
C ARG A 92 -6.78 -1.62 -13.02
N LEU A 93 -7.28 -1.24 -11.85
CA LEU A 93 -6.45 -0.73 -10.76
C LEU A 93 -5.56 -1.81 -10.17
N THR A 94 -6.05 -3.05 -10.11
CA THR A 94 -5.24 -4.18 -9.64
C THR A 94 -4.03 -4.40 -10.57
N LEU A 95 -4.23 -4.28 -11.88
CA LEU A 95 -3.15 -4.39 -12.85
C LEU A 95 -2.13 -3.28 -12.66
N GLU A 96 -2.59 -2.05 -12.45
CA GLU A 96 -1.70 -0.92 -12.18
C GLU A 96 -0.93 -1.11 -10.89
N PHE A 97 -1.59 -1.66 -9.87
CA PHE A 97 -0.92 -1.96 -8.60
C PHE A 97 0.21 -2.98 -8.81
N GLU A 98 -0.06 -4.06 -9.54
CA GLU A 98 0.97 -5.09 -9.77
C GLU A 98 2.19 -4.50 -10.49
N LYS A 99 1.98 -3.61 -11.45
CA LYS A 99 3.08 -2.93 -12.13
C LYS A 99 3.89 -2.06 -11.17
N ALA A 100 3.21 -1.29 -10.33
CA ALA A 100 3.87 -0.42 -9.35
C ALA A 100 4.63 -1.24 -8.31
N PHE A 101 4.03 -2.35 -7.87
CA PHE A 101 4.67 -3.27 -6.94
C PHE A 101 5.96 -3.86 -7.53
N GLU A 102 5.91 -4.28 -8.78
CA GLU A 102 7.07 -4.85 -9.46
C GLU A 102 8.20 -3.83 -9.61
N LEU A 103 7.87 -2.59 -9.95
CA LEU A 103 8.87 -1.53 -10.04
C LEU A 103 9.57 -1.29 -8.71
N TYR A 104 8.82 -1.27 -7.62
CA TYR A 104 9.39 -1.11 -6.30
C TYR A 104 10.27 -2.32 -5.93
N ALA A 105 9.79 -3.52 -6.20
CA ALA A 105 10.54 -4.74 -5.89
C ALA A 105 11.90 -4.76 -6.60
N ARG A 106 11.92 -4.36 -7.87
CA ARG A 106 13.17 -4.28 -8.63
C ARG A 106 14.13 -3.25 -8.02
N TRP A 107 13.60 -2.09 -7.66
CA TRP A 107 14.43 -1.06 -7.02
C TRP A 107 15.03 -1.58 -5.72
N TYR A 108 14.20 -2.21 -4.89
CA TYR A 108 14.62 -2.74 -3.60
C TYR A 108 15.77 -3.75 -3.77
N ILE A 109 15.62 -4.69 -4.69
CA ILE A 109 16.63 -5.72 -4.93
C ILE A 109 17.95 -5.09 -5.37
N ARG A 110 17.90 -4.07 -6.24
CA ARG A 110 19.12 -3.43 -6.72
C ARG A 110 19.81 -2.58 -5.65
N ASN A 111 19.08 -2.15 -4.62
CA ASN A 111 19.57 -1.20 -3.63
C ASN A 111 19.69 -1.79 -2.22
N SER A 112 19.55 -3.08 -2.10
CA SER A 112 19.66 -3.74 -0.80
C SER A 112 20.92 -4.59 -0.68
#